data_b927e406dc2f043bc086bc2d099af627
#
_entry.id   b927e406dc2f043bc086bc2d099af627
#
_cell.length_a   1.000
_cell.length_b   1.000
_cell.length_c   1.000
_cell.angle_alpha   90.00
_cell.angle_beta   90.00
_cell.angle_gamma   90.00
#
_symmetry.space_group_name_H-M   'P 1'
#
loop_
_entity.id
_entity.type
_entity.pdbx_description
1 polymer ?
#
loop_
_entity_poly.entity_id
_entity_poly.type
_entity_poly.pdbx_seq_one_letter_code
_entity_poly.pdbx_strand_id
1 'polypeptide(L)'
;HGWTFDSFGKLKTLPLKYDFETKIETEDYFLEKVNSLINGPLIWINFSNKPISIDDQIELVGRKCNDQWDMNYSIFSEFSDTLNCNWKIAHDNTLDDYHVAIAHKDTLHKEQGPIKNYRYFFSEFCNVLVTPLSSEGNLYTFGLLPWTHLIIWPGKGIVLINYLPKNINQCIIEIKLASASLCENDLENWKKSILEFLGEDKVIVESVHKSYLENFKLGPPNRLEQRI
;
A
#
# COMPACT_ATOMS: atom_id res chain seq x y z
N HIS A 1 -30.89 12.25 6.03
CA HIS A 1 -32.23 12.84 5.85
C HIS A 1 -33.14 12.01 4.91
N GLY A 2 -32.70 10.80 4.48
CA GLY A 2 -33.51 9.89 3.67
C GLY A 2 -33.59 10.24 2.19
N TRP A 3 -32.69 11.05 1.66
CA TRP A 3 -32.55 11.24 0.22
C TRP A 3 -32.07 9.93 -0.41
N THR A 4 -32.69 9.52 -1.51
CA THR A 4 -32.33 8.30 -2.23
C THR A 4 -31.90 8.63 -3.65
N PHE A 5 -30.87 7.91 -4.10
CA PHE A 5 -30.29 8.06 -5.44
C PHE A 5 -30.40 6.74 -6.20
N ASP A 6 -30.45 6.81 -7.51
CA ASP A 6 -30.37 5.62 -8.34
C ASP A 6 -28.91 5.13 -8.51
N SER A 7 -28.74 4.02 -9.24
CA SER A 7 -27.42 3.45 -9.52
C SER A 7 -26.50 4.34 -10.37
N PHE A 8 -27.03 5.39 -10.96
CA PHE A 8 -26.28 6.38 -11.73
C PHE A 8 -26.00 7.66 -10.94
N GLY A 9 -26.40 7.69 -9.65
CA GLY A 9 -26.20 8.82 -8.76
C GLY A 9 -27.22 9.95 -8.92
N LYS A 10 -28.30 9.77 -9.70
CA LYS A 10 -29.37 10.77 -9.84
C LYS A 10 -30.33 10.70 -8.65
N LEU A 11 -30.70 11.87 -8.09
CA LEU A 11 -31.65 11.94 -7.00
C LEU A 11 -33.03 11.41 -7.47
N LYS A 12 -33.58 10.44 -6.73
CA LYS A 12 -34.90 9.84 -6.99
C LYS A 12 -36.00 10.41 -6.09
N THR A 13 -35.73 10.36 -4.79
CA THR A 13 -36.71 10.81 -3.82
C THR A 13 -36.01 11.54 -2.68
N LEU A 14 -36.75 12.50 -2.11
CA LEU A 14 -36.39 13.20 -0.89
C LEU A 14 -37.62 13.36 -0.02
N PRO A 15 -37.56 13.13 1.29
CA PRO A 15 -38.67 13.36 2.21
C PRO A 15 -38.97 14.83 2.31
N LEU A 16 -40.26 15.15 2.61
CA LEU A 16 -40.73 16.51 2.85
C LEU A 16 -40.33 17.50 1.74
N LYS A 17 -40.42 17.05 0.48
CA LYS A 17 -40.04 17.85 -0.71
C LYS A 17 -40.67 19.24 -0.73
N TYR A 18 -41.89 19.36 -0.19
CA TYR A 18 -42.68 20.61 -0.21
C TYR A 18 -42.35 21.61 0.91
N ASP A 19 -41.50 21.18 1.88
CA ASP A 19 -41.11 22.02 3.02
C ASP A 19 -39.79 22.78 2.75
N PHE A 20 -39.16 22.60 1.57
CA PHE A 20 -38.01 23.38 1.17
C PHE A 20 -38.45 24.78 0.70
N GLU A 21 -37.71 25.81 1.11
CA GLU A 21 -37.96 27.20 0.72
C GLU A 21 -37.91 27.42 -0.80
N THR A 22 -37.02 26.63 -1.45
CA THR A 22 -36.90 26.62 -2.91
C THR A 22 -37.39 25.30 -3.47
N LYS A 23 -38.02 25.33 -4.64
CA LYS A 23 -38.45 24.12 -5.34
C LYS A 23 -37.21 23.26 -5.69
N ILE A 24 -37.18 22.02 -5.22
CA ILE A 24 -36.15 21.08 -5.56
C ILE A 24 -36.58 20.21 -6.74
N GLU A 25 -35.86 20.33 -7.86
CA GLU A 25 -36.04 19.45 -9.00
C GLU A 25 -35.03 18.30 -8.86
N THR A 26 -35.50 17.05 -8.87
CA THR A 26 -34.66 15.88 -8.68
C THR A 26 -33.61 15.70 -9.80
N GLU A 27 -33.91 16.30 -10.95
CA GLU A 27 -33.05 16.31 -12.14
C GLU A 27 -31.77 17.11 -11.95
N ASP A 28 -31.71 18.04 -11.02
CA ASP A 28 -30.60 18.95 -10.81
C ASP A 28 -29.59 18.40 -9.76
N TYR A 29 -29.95 17.29 -9.11
CA TYR A 29 -29.16 16.75 -8.02
C TYR A 29 -28.57 15.37 -8.35
N PHE A 30 -27.24 15.30 -8.32
CA PHE A 30 -26.50 14.08 -8.56
C PHE A 30 -25.43 13.89 -7.49
N LEU A 31 -25.13 12.63 -7.19
CA LEU A 31 -23.88 12.30 -6.51
C LEU A 31 -22.70 12.64 -7.42
N GLU A 32 -21.66 13.18 -6.85
CA GLU A 32 -20.44 13.47 -7.60
C GLU A 32 -19.80 12.17 -8.13
N LYS A 33 -19.40 12.19 -9.40
CA LYS A 33 -18.76 11.03 -10.03
C LYS A 33 -17.29 10.97 -9.65
N VAL A 34 -16.87 9.80 -9.26
CA VAL A 34 -15.45 9.49 -8.98
C VAL A 34 -14.95 8.57 -10.09
N ASN A 35 -13.78 8.88 -10.65
CA ASN A 35 -13.12 7.96 -11.58
C ASN A 35 -12.75 6.68 -10.83
N SER A 36 -13.19 5.54 -11.34
CA SER A 36 -12.92 4.24 -10.74
C SER A 36 -12.58 3.21 -11.80
N LEU A 37 -11.66 2.32 -11.48
CA LEU A 37 -11.22 1.22 -12.35
C LEU A 37 -10.89 0.00 -11.50
N ILE A 38 -11.24 -1.18 -11.98
CA ILE A 38 -10.75 -2.45 -11.43
C ILE A 38 -9.53 -2.85 -12.26
N ASN A 39 -8.39 -3.05 -11.60
CA ASN A 39 -7.19 -3.58 -12.23
C ASN A 39 -6.49 -4.50 -11.23
N GLY A 40 -6.33 -5.77 -11.59
CA GLY A 40 -5.93 -6.84 -10.68
C GLY A 40 -6.91 -7.00 -9.51
N PRO A 41 -6.44 -7.28 -8.31
CA PRO A 41 -7.29 -7.49 -7.13
C PRO A 41 -7.77 -6.18 -6.46
N LEU A 42 -7.52 -5.02 -7.06
CA LEU A 42 -7.76 -3.71 -6.46
C LEU A 42 -8.81 -2.89 -7.23
N ILE A 43 -9.56 -2.10 -6.48
CA ILE A 43 -10.39 -1.03 -7.01
C ILE A 43 -9.62 0.28 -6.82
N TRP A 44 -9.30 0.92 -7.93
CA TRP A 44 -8.61 2.20 -7.97
C TRP A 44 -9.61 3.33 -8.09
N ILE A 45 -9.43 4.39 -7.29
CA ILE A 45 -10.28 5.60 -7.35
C ILE A 45 -9.40 6.83 -7.52
N ASN A 46 -9.92 7.82 -8.25
CA ASN A 46 -9.23 9.09 -8.46
C ASN A 46 -10.23 10.24 -8.54
N PHE A 47 -10.00 11.28 -7.75
CA PHE A 47 -10.84 12.49 -7.69
C PHE A 47 -10.43 13.56 -8.71
N SER A 48 -9.34 13.36 -9.45
CA SER A 48 -8.90 14.30 -10.47
C SER A 48 -9.78 14.24 -11.72
N ASN A 49 -10.01 15.39 -12.34
CA ASN A 49 -10.65 15.45 -13.68
C ASN A 49 -9.76 14.94 -14.80
N LYS A 50 -8.45 14.75 -14.53
CA LYS A 50 -7.45 14.22 -15.45
C LYS A 50 -6.60 13.18 -14.72
N PRO A 51 -7.12 11.98 -14.44
CA PRO A 51 -6.37 10.94 -13.76
C PRO A 51 -5.22 10.45 -14.64
N ILE A 52 -4.09 10.17 -14.01
CA ILE A 52 -3.02 9.40 -14.66
C ILE A 52 -3.55 7.99 -14.91
N SER A 53 -3.22 7.40 -16.05
CA SER A 53 -3.57 6.00 -16.36
C SER A 53 -3.08 5.07 -15.25
N ILE A 54 -3.92 4.15 -14.82
CA ILE A 54 -3.49 3.16 -13.83
C ILE A 54 -2.43 2.23 -14.40
N ASP A 55 -2.51 1.90 -15.69
CA ASP A 55 -1.52 1.04 -16.34
C ASP A 55 -0.12 1.68 -16.33
N ASP A 56 -0.03 3.02 -16.43
CA ASP A 56 1.23 3.74 -16.29
C ASP A 56 1.72 3.72 -14.83
N GLN A 57 0.80 3.88 -13.87
CA GLN A 57 1.16 3.91 -12.45
C GLN A 57 1.63 2.55 -11.92
N ILE A 58 1.14 1.44 -12.47
CA ILE A 58 1.50 0.08 -12.07
C ILE A 58 2.24 -0.71 -13.17
N GLU A 59 2.83 -0.02 -14.15
CA GLU A 59 3.54 -0.63 -15.28
C GLU A 59 4.47 -1.78 -14.87
N LEU A 60 5.25 -1.58 -13.80
CA LEU A 60 6.18 -2.61 -13.31
C LEU A 60 5.48 -3.82 -12.70
N VAL A 61 4.27 -3.68 -12.16
CA VAL A 61 3.48 -4.80 -11.63
C VAL A 61 3.11 -5.72 -12.79
N GLY A 62 2.52 -5.19 -13.87
CA GLY A 62 2.19 -5.94 -15.07
C GLY A 62 3.41 -6.59 -15.72
N ARG A 63 4.53 -5.87 -15.80
CA ARG A 63 5.78 -6.39 -16.43
C ARG A 63 6.49 -7.48 -15.62
N LYS A 64 6.34 -7.51 -14.29
CA LYS A 64 7.08 -8.42 -13.40
C LYS A 64 6.26 -9.53 -12.81
N CYS A 65 4.96 -9.33 -12.61
CA CYS A 65 4.11 -10.20 -11.82
C CYS A 65 2.72 -10.40 -12.43
N ASN A 66 2.57 -10.32 -13.76
CA ASN A 66 1.24 -10.39 -14.40
C ASN A 66 0.44 -11.61 -13.94
N ASP A 67 1.05 -12.80 -13.93
CA ASP A 67 0.36 -14.04 -13.55
C ASP A 67 -0.10 -14.03 -12.09
N GLN A 68 0.67 -13.38 -11.20
CA GLN A 68 0.29 -13.19 -9.79
C GLN A 68 -0.72 -12.07 -9.63
N TRP A 69 -0.64 -11.02 -10.47
CA TRP A 69 -1.55 -9.88 -10.37
C TRP A 69 -2.99 -10.23 -10.73
N ASP A 70 -3.18 -11.12 -11.67
CA ASP A 70 -4.51 -11.55 -12.16
C ASP A 70 -5.14 -12.70 -11.35
N MET A 71 -4.50 -13.12 -10.25
CA MET A 71 -5.05 -14.16 -9.39
C MET A 71 -6.29 -13.68 -8.61
N ASN A 72 -7.18 -14.60 -8.30
CA ASN A 72 -8.37 -14.32 -7.48
C ASN A 72 -8.01 -14.35 -5.99
N TYR A 73 -7.65 -13.20 -5.44
CA TYR A 73 -7.29 -13.03 -4.04
C TYR A 73 -8.50 -12.85 -3.13
N SER A 74 -8.42 -13.44 -1.93
CA SER A 74 -9.34 -13.18 -0.84
C SER A 74 -8.60 -12.54 0.34
N ILE A 75 -9.11 -11.42 0.85
CA ILE A 75 -8.56 -10.79 2.05
C ILE A 75 -8.89 -11.69 3.24
N PHE A 76 -7.88 -12.06 4.01
CA PHE A 76 -8.04 -12.86 5.21
C PHE A 76 -7.64 -12.13 6.50
N SER A 77 -6.92 -11.02 6.38
CA SER A 77 -6.58 -10.20 7.55
C SER A 77 -6.42 -8.73 7.15
N GLU A 78 -6.95 -7.86 7.98
CA GLU A 78 -6.74 -6.41 7.93
C GLU A 78 -6.39 -5.93 9.34
N PHE A 79 -5.43 -5.00 9.42
CA PHE A 79 -5.10 -4.35 10.67
C PHE A 79 -4.51 -2.96 10.43
N SER A 80 -4.56 -2.13 11.45
CA SER A 80 -3.97 -0.79 11.44
C SER A 80 -3.33 -0.48 12.78
N ASP A 81 -2.30 0.36 12.74
CA ASP A 81 -1.64 0.87 13.93
C ASP A 81 -1.25 2.34 13.73
N THR A 82 -1.02 3.06 14.82
CA THR A 82 -0.46 4.41 14.78
C THR A 82 1.05 4.35 14.98
N LEU A 83 1.79 4.96 14.05
CA LEU A 83 3.24 5.16 14.17
C LEU A 83 3.50 6.60 14.62
N ASN A 84 4.34 6.78 15.65
CA ASN A 84 4.75 8.09 16.15
C ASN A 84 5.92 8.65 15.32
N CYS A 85 5.71 8.74 14.03
CA CYS A 85 6.65 9.30 13.07
C CYS A 85 5.92 9.98 11.91
N ASN A 86 6.64 10.81 11.16
CA ASN A 86 6.13 11.33 9.89
C ASN A 86 5.95 10.17 8.90
N TRP A 87 4.87 10.18 8.14
CA TRP A 87 4.56 9.13 7.17
C TRP A 87 5.68 8.92 6.13
N LYS A 88 6.43 9.97 5.77
CA LYS A 88 7.55 9.85 4.83
C LYS A 88 8.66 8.97 5.38
N ILE A 89 8.97 9.09 6.68
CA ILE A 89 9.98 8.24 7.34
C ILE A 89 9.56 6.77 7.31
N ALA A 90 8.27 6.48 7.59
CA ALA A 90 7.76 5.12 7.53
C ALA A 90 7.73 4.58 6.09
N HIS A 91 7.35 5.42 5.13
CA HIS A 91 7.37 5.10 3.71
C HIS A 91 8.79 4.83 3.21
N ASP A 92 9.74 5.71 3.52
CA ASP A 92 11.14 5.57 3.12
C ASP A 92 11.78 4.32 3.71
N ASN A 93 11.44 3.95 4.96
CA ASN A 93 11.91 2.70 5.58
C ASN A 93 11.51 1.46 4.75
N THR A 94 10.32 1.43 4.16
CA THR A 94 9.91 0.32 3.28
C THR A 94 10.59 0.36 1.91
N LEU A 95 11.13 1.52 1.50
CA LEU A 95 11.95 1.68 0.30
C LEU A 95 13.44 1.43 0.57
N ASP A 96 13.88 1.54 1.82
CA ASP A 96 15.24 1.25 2.25
C ASP A 96 15.47 -0.24 2.43
N ASP A 97 16.31 -0.81 1.61
CA ASP A 97 16.67 -2.24 1.68
C ASP A 97 17.99 -2.49 2.43
N TYR A 98 18.66 -1.41 2.87
CA TYR A 98 19.93 -1.48 3.58
C TYR A 98 19.78 -2.05 4.99
N HIS A 99 18.71 -1.66 5.70
CA HIS A 99 18.46 -2.12 7.07
C HIS A 99 18.01 -3.59 7.15
N VAL A 100 17.43 -4.16 6.09
CA VAL A 100 16.74 -5.47 6.10
C VAL A 100 17.61 -6.59 6.66
N ALA A 101 18.85 -6.70 6.22
CA ALA A 101 19.76 -7.76 6.68
C ALA A 101 20.23 -7.61 8.14
N ILE A 102 20.01 -6.44 8.74
CA ILE A 102 20.43 -6.10 10.09
C ILE A 102 19.24 -6.13 11.04
N ALA A 103 18.20 -5.37 10.70
CA ALA A 103 16.99 -5.24 11.51
C ALA A 103 16.12 -6.49 11.47
N HIS A 104 15.95 -7.08 10.29
CA HIS A 104 15.09 -8.25 10.06
C HIS A 104 15.90 -9.56 9.93
N LYS A 105 17.06 -9.63 10.56
CA LYS A 105 17.97 -10.78 10.48
C LYS A 105 17.29 -12.10 10.78
N ASP A 106 16.43 -12.11 11.76
CA ASP A 106 15.75 -13.31 12.28
C ASP A 106 14.31 -13.47 11.78
N THR A 107 13.81 -12.53 10.99
CA THR A 107 12.46 -12.48 10.42
C THR A 107 12.53 -12.50 8.89
N LEU A 108 12.22 -11.38 8.22
CA LEU A 108 12.11 -11.28 6.76
C LEU A 108 13.39 -11.76 6.02
N HIS A 109 14.58 -11.42 6.53
CA HIS A 109 15.82 -11.74 5.85
C HIS A 109 16.12 -13.25 5.77
N LYS A 110 15.54 -14.07 6.67
CA LYS A 110 15.67 -15.53 6.59
C LYS A 110 15.04 -16.14 5.34
N GLU A 111 14.00 -15.49 4.84
CA GLU A 111 13.27 -15.96 3.65
C GLU A 111 13.86 -15.40 2.35
N GLN A 112 14.80 -14.46 2.44
CA GLN A 112 15.45 -13.82 1.32
C GLN A 112 16.83 -14.41 1.02
N GLY A 113 17.21 -14.38 -0.24
CA GLY A 113 18.55 -14.72 -0.68
C GLY A 113 19.56 -13.59 -0.46
N PRO A 114 20.80 -13.77 -0.91
CA PRO A 114 21.87 -12.81 -0.66
C PRO A 114 21.58 -11.41 -1.20
N ILE A 115 21.86 -10.36 -0.42
CA ILE A 115 21.66 -8.94 -0.76
C ILE A 115 22.34 -8.55 -2.09
N LYS A 116 23.47 -9.17 -2.43
CA LYS A 116 24.17 -8.92 -3.72
C LYS A 116 23.30 -9.24 -4.95
N ASN A 117 22.25 -10.03 -4.77
CA ASN A 117 21.34 -10.46 -5.82
C ASN A 117 20.06 -9.60 -5.87
N TYR A 118 19.92 -8.59 -5.02
CA TYR A 118 18.81 -7.64 -5.05
C TYR A 118 18.88 -6.80 -6.32
N ARG A 119 17.73 -6.65 -7.00
CA ARG A 119 17.61 -5.91 -8.27
C ARG A 119 16.50 -4.87 -8.17
N TYR A 120 16.81 -3.68 -8.67
CA TYR A 120 15.92 -2.52 -8.68
C TYR A 120 15.46 -2.21 -10.09
N PHE A 121 14.19 -1.85 -10.23
CA PHE A 121 13.62 -1.38 -11.49
C PHE A 121 12.76 -0.15 -11.20
N PHE A 122 12.76 0.77 -12.14
CA PHE A 122 12.07 2.05 -12.02
C PHE A 122 11.23 2.31 -13.26
N SER A 123 10.08 2.96 -13.06
CA SER A 123 9.29 3.62 -14.10
C SER A 123 8.98 5.05 -13.65
N GLU A 124 8.17 5.78 -14.41
CA GLU A 124 7.84 7.17 -14.06
C GLU A 124 7.07 7.27 -12.73
N PHE A 125 6.20 6.30 -12.43
CA PHE A 125 5.26 6.37 -11.30
C PHE A 125 5.43 5.27 -10.27
N CYS A 126 6.26 4.28 -10.51
CA CYS A 126 6.49 3.22 -9.55
C CYS A 126 7.93 2.69 -9.58
N ASN A 127 8.31 2.02 -8.52
CA ASN A 127 9.56 1.29 -8.45
C ASN A 127 9.33 -0.12 -7.90
N VAL A 128 10.27 -1.02 -8.11
CA VAL A 128 10.22 -2.37 -7.52
C VAL A 128 11.60 -2.85 -7.12
N LEU A 129 11.68 -3.40 -5.91
CA LEU A 129 12.74 -4.30 -5.48
C LEU A 129 12.33 -5.73 -5.81
N VAL A 130 13.23 -6.45 -6.47
CA VAL A 130 13.12 -7.88 -6.71
C VAL A 130 14.16 -8.59 -5.86
N THR A 131 13.72 -9.34 -4.88
CA THR A 131 14.54 -10.05 -3.91
C THR A 131 14.42 -11.54 -4.16
N PRO A 132 15.52 -12.28 -4.39
CA PRO A 132 15.45 -13.73 -4.50
C PRO A 132 15.00 -14.34 -3.17
N LEU A 133 14.13 -15.33 -3.21
CA LEU A 133 13.74 -16.08 -2.02
C LEU A 133 14.77 -17.19 -1.73
N SER A 134 14.90 -17.59 -0.47
CA SER A 134 15.70 -18.75 -0.05
C SER A 134 15.11 -20.06 -0.57
N SER A 135 13.79 -20.08 -0.77
CA SER A 135 13.07 -21.07 -1.57
C SER A 135 13.27 -20.80 -3.06
N GLU A 136 12.35 -21.20 -3.89
CA GLU A 136 12.38 -20.88 -5.32
C GLU A 136 11.62 -19.57 -5.61
N GLY A 137 12.10 -18.78 -6.60
CA GLY A 137 11.42 -17.58 -7.07
C GLY A 137 11.93 -16.27 -6.48
N ASN A 138 11.13 -15.23 -6.62
CA ASN A 138 11.44 -13.88 -6.16
C ASN A 138 10.28 -13.28 -5.37
N LEU A 139 10.61 -12.47 -4.37
CA LEU A 139 9.71 -11.54 -3.71
C LEU A 139 9.76 -10.20 -4.46
N TYR A 140 8.63 -9.55 -4.61
CA TYR A 140 8.51 -8.26 -5.27
C TYR A 140 7.93 -7.23 -4.30
N THR A 141 8.65 -6.14 -4.06
CA THR A 141 8.19 -5.03 -3.23
C THR A 141 8.09 -3.78 -4.07
N PHE A 142 6.87 -3.38 -4.40
CA PHE A 142 6.58 -2.19 -5.20
C PHE A 142 6.34 -0.98 -4.30
N GLY A 143 6.96 0.16 -4.66
CA GLY A 143 6.56 1.48 -4.18
C GLY A 143 5.60 2.10 -5.17
N LEU A 144 4.38 2.40 -4.72
CA LEU A 144 3.30 3.00 -5.50
C LEU A 144 2.94 4.37 -4.93
N LEU A 145 2.72 5.34 -5.80
CA LEU A 145 2.32 6.68 -5.38
C LEU A 145 0.92 6.69 -4.74
N PRO A 146 0.67 7.57 -3.76
CA PRO A 146 1.64 8.48 -3.11
C PRO A 146 2.34 7.87 -1.89
N TRP A 147 1.78 6.85 -1.25
CA TRP A 147 2.24 6.30 0.06
C TRP A 147 1.95 4.80 0.22
N THR A 148 1.79 4.11 -0.89
CA THR A 148 1.38 2.70 -0.90
C THR A 148 2.55 1.79 -1.26
N HIS A 149 2.67 0.68 -0.56
CA HIS A 149 3.55 -0.43 -0.92
C HIS A 149 2.71 -1.67 -1.20
N LEU A 150 3.07 -2.36 -2.28
CA LEU A 150 2.49 -3.63 -2.65
C LEU A 150 3.60 -4.68 -2.63
N ILE A 151 3.46 -5.67 -1.77
CA ILE A 151 4.35 -6.83 -1.75
C ILE A 151 3.62 -7.98 -2.43
N ILE A 152 4.23 -8.55 -3.47
CA ILE A 152 3.76 -9.78 -4.11
C ILE A 152 4.72 -10.89 -3.73
N TRP A 153 4.18 -11.88 -3.02
CA TRP A 153 4.91 -13.04 -2.54
C TRP A 153 4.38 -14.30 -3.23
N PRO A 154 5.02 -14.75 -4.31
CA PRO A 154 4.58 -15.92 -5.05
C PRO A 154 4.43 -17.14 -4.13
N GLY A 155 3.32 -17.86 -4.27
CA GLY A 155 2.96 -19.00 -3.43
C GLY A 155 2.35 -18.66 -2.06
N LYS A 156 2.41 -17.38 -1.61
CA LYS A 156 1.72 -16.91 -0.39
C LYS A 156 0.56 -15.98 -0.71
N GLY A 157 0.81 -14.85 -1.34
CA GLY A 157 -0.23 -13.87 -1.64
C GLY A 157 0.30 -12.45 -1.83
N ILE A 158 -0.51 -11.47 -1.48
CA ILE A 158 -0.18 -10.05 -1.55
C ILE A 158 -0.34 -9.38 -0.18
N VAL A 159 0.53 -8.40 0.08
CA VAL A 159 0.42 -7.47 1.21
C VAL A 159 0.31 -6.06 0.65
N LEU A 160 -0.74 -5.35 1.03
CA LEU A 160 -0.90 -3.94 0.74
C LEU A 160 -0.64 -3.14 2.01
N ILE A 161 0.28 -2.20 1.96
CA ILE A 161 0.65 -1.32 3.08
C ILE A 161 0.43 0.12 2.66
N ASN A 162 -0.35 0.86 3.44
CA ASN A 162 -0.58 2.29 3.27
C ASN A 162 -0.06 3.06 4.48
N TYR A 163 0.67 4.14 4.24
CA TYR A 163 1.13 5.07 5.28
C TYR A 163 0.32 6.37 5.21
N LEU A 164 -0.80 6.43 5.90
CA LEU A 164 -1.73 7.55 5.84
C LEU A 164 -1.28 8.68 6.78
N PRO A 165 -1.01 9.89 6.27
CA PRO A 165 -0.60 11.02 7.08
C PRO A 165 -1.72 11.42 8.05
N LYS A 166 -1.43 11.50 9.36
CA LYS A 166 -2.33 12.03 10.38
C LYS A 166 -1.95 13.46 10.76
N ASN A 167 -0.67 13.68 10.99
CA ASN A 167 -0.05 14.99 11.22
C ASN A 167 1.46 14.87 10.98
N ILE A 168 2.24 15.94 11.24
CA ILE A 168 3.68 15.95 11.01
C ILE A 168 4.46 14.90 11.83
N ASN A 169 3.93 14.48 12.97
CA ASN A 169 4.58 13.58 13.93
C ASN A 169 3.93 12.21 14.01
N GLN A 170 2.85 11.97 13.28
CA GLN A 170 2.12 10.69 13.33
C GLN A 170 1.56 10.32 11.97
N CYS A 171 1.60 9.04 11.68
CA CYS A 171 0.85 8.43 10.59
C CYS A 171 0.12 7.16 11.06
N ILE A 172 -0.82 6.70 10.24
CA ILE A 172 -1.49 5.42 10.40
C ILE A 172 -0.91 4.48 9.37
N ILE A 173 -0.43 3.32 9.80
CA ILE A 173 -0.14 2.21 8.91
C ILE A 173 -1.41 1.35 8.78
N GLU A 174 -1.86 1.13 7.55
CA GLU A 174 -2.95 0.19 7.24
C GLU A 174 -2.39 -0.95 6.42
N ILE A 175 -2.72 -2.17 6.79
CA ILE A 175 -2.19 -3.38 6.16
C ILE A 175 -3.33 -4.32 5.83
N LYS A 176 -3.32 -4.81 4.59
CA LYS A 176 -4.24 -5.84 4.11
C LYS A 176 -3.45 -7.02 3.59
N LEU A 177 -3.81 -8.20 4.06
CA LEU A 177 -3.24 -9.47 3.64
C LEU A 177 -4.27 -10.24 2.83
N ALA A 178 -3.91 -10.65 1.63
CA ALA A 178 -4.78 -11.44 0.77
C ALA A 178 -4.02 -12.62 0.16
N SER A 179 -4.69 -13.76 0.06
CA SER A 179 -4.14 -14.98 -0.53
C SER A 179 -5.13 -15.61 -1.49
N ALA A 180 -4.61 -16.33 -2.48
CA ALA A 180 -5.41 -17.09 -3.44
C ALA A 180 -5.36 -18.61 -3.18
N SER A 181 -4.42 -19.10 -2.37
CA SER A 181 -4.11 -20.54 -2.34
C SER A 181 -3.68 -21.12 -0.99
N LEU A 182 -3.42 -20.31 0.04
CA LEU A 182 -2.95 -20.81 1.32
C LEU A 182 -4.07 -21.45 2.15
N CYS A 183 -3.75 -22.51 2.89
CA CYS A 183 -4.63 -23.07 3.90
C CYS A 183 -4.63 -22.19 5.17
N GLU A 184 -5.62 -22.36 6.05
CA GLU A 184 -5.83 -21.51 7.24
C GLU A 184 -4.59 -21.43 8.15
N ASN A 185 -3.94 -22.56 8.40
CA ASN A 185 -2.74 -22.62 9.25
C ASN A 185 -1.57 -21.83 8.64
N ASP A 186 -1.38 -21.90 7.31
CA ASP A 186 -0.32 -21.16 6.62
C ASP A 186 -0.62 -19.67 6.57
N LEU A 187 -1.90 -19.28 6.46
CA LEU A 187 -2.35 -17.88 6.54
C LEU A 187 -1.98 -17.26 7.89
N GLU A 188 -2.28 -17.95 9.00
CA GLU A 188 -1.95 -17.45 10.34
C GLU A 188 -0.43 -17.36 10.58
N ASN A 189 0.35 -18.34 10.12
CA ASN A 189 1.81 -18.31 10.19
C ASN A 189 2.38 -17.14 9.38
N TRP A 190 1.87 -16.92 8.17
CA TRP A 190 2.32 -15.81 7.33
C TRP A 190 1.97 -14.46 7.93
N LYS A 191 0.74 -14.29 8.43
CA LYS A 191 0.31 -13.09 9.15
C LYS A 191 1.23 -12.79 10.33
N LYS A 192 1.56 -13.79 11.15
CA LYS A 192 2.48 -13.64 12.26
C LYS A 192 3.83 -13.13 11.81
N SER A 193 4.41 -13.72 10.76
CA SER A 193 5.68 -13.27 10.18
C SER A 193 5.64 -11.82 9.71
N ILE A 194 4.54 -11.39 9.06
CA ILE A 194 4.35 -10.00 8.64
C ILE A 194 4.31 -9.05 9.85
N LEU A 195 3.56 -9.40 10.89
CA LEU A 195 3.46 -8.57 12.10
C LEU A 195 4.77 -8.46 12.87
N GLU A 196 5.59 -9.52 12.86
CA GLU A 196 6.90 -9.53 13.51
C GLU A 196 7.84 -8.51 12.88
N PHE A 197 8.07 -8.56 11.56
CA PHE A 197 9.00 -7.61 10.94
C PHE A 197 8.48 -6.17 10.92
N LEU A 198 7.17 -5.95 10.79
CA LEU A 198 6.59 -4.61 10.91
C LEU A 198 6.70 -4.04 12.34
N GLY A 199 6.68 -4.90 13.35
CA GLY A 199 6.95 -4.51 14.73
C GLY A 199 8.41 -4.05 14.93
N GLU A 200 9.38 -4.68 14.24
CA GLU A 200 10.78 -4.26 14.22
C GLU A 200 10.91 -2.88 13.53
N ASP A 201 10.24 -2.68 12.39
CA ASP A 201 10.23 -1.41 11.65
C ASP A 201 9.67 -0.26 12.48
N LYS A 202 8.59 -0.49 13.24
CA LYS A 202 7.96 0.52 14.10
C LYS A 202 8.99 1.15 15.04
N VAL A 203 9.81 0.34 15.68
CA VAL A 203 10.86 0.81 16.60
C VAL A 203 11.88 1.69 15.87
N ILE A 204 12.26 1.31 14.67
CA ILE A 204 13.24 2.02 13.83
C ILE A 204 12.68 3.38 13.42
N VAL A 205 11.51 3.42 12.77
CA VAL A 205 10.95 4.66 12.22
C VAL A 205 10.61 5.69 13.30
N GLU A 206 10.14 5.23 14.47
CA GLU A 206 9.87 6.12 15.61
C GLU A 206 11.18 6.69 16.21
N SER A 207 12.25 5.90 16.22
CA SER A 207 13.58 6.36 16.65
C SER A 207 14.19 7.35 15.67
N VAL A 208 14.12 7.06 14.36
CA VAL A 208 14.59 7.95 13.30
C VAL A 208 13.85 9.29 13.37
N HIS A 209 12.53 9.27 13.56
CA HIS A 209 11.74 10.50 13.68
C HIS A 209 12.22 11.39 14.84
N LYS A 210 12.51 10.81 16.01
CA LYS A 210 13.09 11.55 17.13
C LYS A 210 14.43 12.20 16.76
N SER A 211 15.28 11.49 16.03
CA SER A 211 16.57 12.03 15.56
C SER A 211 16.40 13.23 14.63
N TYR A 212 15.40 13.21 13.75
CA TYR A 212 15.08 14.38 12.90
C TYR A 212 14.65 15.61 13.70
N LEU A 213 13.92 15.43 14.81
CA LEU A 213 13.53 16.54 15.69
C LEU A 213 14.74 17.18 16.39
N GLU A 214 15.83 16.42 16.57
CA GLU A 214 17.09 16.89 17.17
C GLU A 214 18.09 17.44 16.12
N ASN A 215 17.62 17.80 14.92
CA ASN A 215 18.46 18.30 13.81
C ASN A 215 19.59 17.34 13.38
N PHE A 216 19.28 16.05 13.32
CA PHE A 216 20.22 15.04 12.87
C PHE A 216 20.68 15.30 11.43
N LYS A 217 21.97 15.14 11.17
CA LYS A 217 22.55 15.27 9.83
C LYS A 217 22.51 13.90 9.12
N LEU A 218 21.84 13.85 7.97
CA LEU A 218 21.81 12.64 7.14
C LEU A 218 23.21 12.21 6.69
N GLY A 219 23.42 10.90 6.70
CA GLY A 219 24.59 10.28 6.08
C GLY A 219 24.50 10.25 4.55
N PRO A 220 25.58 9.85 3.87
CA PRO A 220 25.52 9.65 2.43
C PRO A 220 24.65 8.44 2.09
N PRO A 221 23.92 8.44 0.95
CA PRO A 221 23.09 7.33 0.53
C PRO A 221 23.93 6.09 0.20
N ASN A 222 23.37 4.92 0.49
CA ASN A 222 23.92 3.61 0.12
C ASN A 222 23.29 3.14 -1.21
N ARG A 223 23.95 2.20 -1.92
CA ARG A 223 23.37 1.63 -3.15
C ARG A 223 22.07 0.86 -2.94
N LEU A 224 21.76 0.45 -1.71
CA LEU A 224 20.53 -0.24 -1.35
C LEU A 224 19.37 0.72 -1.03
N GLU A 225 19.63 2.04 -1.04
CA GLU A 225 18.65 3.12 -0.80
C GLU A 225 18.22 3.82 -2.10
N GLN A 226 18.35 3.14 -3.26
CA GLN A 226 18.07 3.74 -4.58
C GLN A 226 16.59 4.09 -4.79
N ARG A 227 15.69 3.58 -3.95
CA ARG A 227 14.23 3.76 -4.07
C ARG A 227 13.68 4.93 -3.25
N ILE A 228 14.51 5.54 -2.40
CA ILE A 228 14.18 6.71 -1.56
C ILE A 228 14.24 8.00 -2.36
#